data_5dab58a724565ce3047f85525d7f90a3
#
_entry.id   5dab58a724565ce3047f85525d7f90a3
#
_cell.length_a   1.000
_cell.length_b   1.000
_cell.length_c   1.000
_cell.angle_alpha   90.00
_cell.angle_beta   90.00
_cell.angle_gamma   90.00
#
_symmetry.space_group_name_H-M   'P 1'
#
loop_
_entity.id
_entity.type
_entity.pdbx_description
1 polymer ?
#
loop_
_entity_poly.entity_id
_entity_poly.type
_entity_poly.pdbx_seq_one_letter_code
_entity_poly.pdbx_strand_id
1 'polypeptide(L)'
;IGLELEAEHLGLSYFNYVSDEVLIIADPEQLKRVIDNIIGNSVKYMDKEHGLINIRIKDVGDFIQVEIEDNGKGIAQKDLPFIFDRFYRTDASRNSATGGSGIGLSIVKKIIEDHGGKIWATSKESTGTVMYFVIRKYQEVPNE
;
A
#
# COMPACT_ATOMS: atom_id res chain seq x y z
N ILE A 1 2.64 13.13 -4.30
CA ILE A 1 3.21 12.13 -3.41
C ILE A 1 4.32 12.80 -2.62
N GLY A 2 4.22 12.74 -1.29
CA GLY A 2 5.16 13.43 -0.40
C GLY A 2 6.51 12.72 -0.19
N LEU A 3 6.78 11.66 -0.93
CA LEU A 3 8.04 10.94 -0.82
C LEU A 3 9.03 11.44 -1.86
N GLU A 4 10.16 11.93 -1.39
CA GLU A 4 11.31 12.09 -2.25
C GLU A 4 11.85 10.71 -2.56
N LEU A 5 11.39 10.17 -3.67
CA LEU A 5 12.05 9.03 -4.24
C LEU A 5 13.38 9.55 -4.76
N GLU A 6 14.47 9.14 -4.15
CA GLU A 6 15.79 9.35 -4.71
C GLU A 6 15.86 8.60 -6.04
N ALA A 7 15.46 9.30 -7.08
CA ALA A 7 14.80 8.71 -8.23
C ALA A 7 15.74 8.18 -9.30
N GLU A 8 17.04 8.19 -9.11
CA GLU A 8 17.94 7.69 -10.15
C GLU A 8 17.82 6.18 -10.37
N HIS A 9 17.34 5.45 -9.34
CA HIS A 9 17.28 4.00 -9.36
C HIS A 9 15.89 3.44 -9.09
N LEU A 10 14.88 4.32 -9.04
CA LEU A 10 13.52 3.90 -8.71
C LEU A 10 12.52 4.52 -9.69
N GLY A 11 11.85 3.67 -10.44
CA GLY A 11 10.77 4.07 -11.34
C GLY A 11 9.42 4.01 -10.63
N LEU A 12 8.62 5.05 -10.76
CA LEU A 12 7.25 5.10 -10.28
C LEU A 12 6.32 5.24 -11.47
N SER A 13 5.37 4.31 -11.60
CA SER A 13 4.33 4.33 -12.63
C SER A 13 2.96 4.38 -11.98
N TYR A 14 2.06 5.09 -12.63
CA TYR A 14 0.72 5.28 -12.12
C TYR A 14 -0.30 5.00 -13.22
N PHE A 15 -1.26 4.13 -12.93
CA PHE A 15 -2.30 3.73 -13.87
C PHE A 15 -3.67 3.90 -13.21
N ASN A 16 -4.46 4.82 -13.73
CA ASN A 16 -5.81 5.06 -13.24
C ASN A 16 -6.83 4.54 -14.25
N TYR A 17 -7.53 3.49 -13.88
CA TYR A 17 -8.57 2.87 -14.71
C TYR A 17 -9.98 3.29 -14.29
N VAL A 18 -10.10 4.34 -13.48
CA VAL A 18 -11.37 4.79 -12.92
C VAL A 18 -11.80 6.10 -13.58
N SER A 19 -13.10 6.23 -13.84
CA SER A 19 -13.66 7.47 -14.38
C SER A 19 -13.45 8.63 -13.42
N ASP A 20 -13.16 9.83 -13.96
CA ASP A 20 -13.00 11.06 -13.16
C ASP A 20 -14.26 11.46 -12.40
N GLU A 21 -15.42 10.91 -12.77
CA GLU A 21 -16.70 11.18 -12.11
C GLU A 21 -16.90 10.39 -10.84
N VAL A 22 -16.07 9.38 -10.59
CA VAL A 22 -16.18 8.53 -9.40
C VAL A 22 -15.60 9.25 -8.20
N LEU A 23 -16.39 9.29 -7.13
CA LEU A 23 -15.97 9.87 -5.85
C LEU A 23 -15.85 8.76 -4.81
N ILE A 24 -14.93 8.93 -3.88
CA ILE A 24 -14.75 8.01 -2.76
C ILE A 24 -15.09 8.70 -1.45
N ILE A 25 -15.42 7.89 -0.44
CA ILE A 25 -15.65 8.38 0.92
C ILE A 25 -14.36 8.14 1.69
N ALA A 26 -13.56 9.19 1.85
CA ALA A 26 -12.30 9.09 2.56
C ALA A 26 -11.86 10.44 3.12
N ASP A 27 -11.11 10.38 4.22
CA ASP A 27 -10.36 11.52 4.72
C ASP A 27 -9.09 11.65 3.87
N PRO A 28 -8.90 12.77 3.14
CA PRO A 28 -7.74 12.91 2.24
C PRO A 28 -6.40 12.81 2.97
N GLU A 29 -6.28 13.36 4.17
CA GLU A 29 -5.04 13.30 4.94
C GLU A 29 -4.72 11.89 5.40
N GLN A 30 -5.73 11.14 5.84
CA GLN A 30 -5.57 9.77 6.26
C GLN A 30 -5.25 8.86 5.07
N LEU A 31 -5.90 9.09 3.94
CA LEU A 31 -5.61 8.33 2.72
C LEU A 31 -4.19 8.58 2.23
N LYS A 32 -3.74 9.83 2.26
CA LYS A 32 -2.35 10.17 1.96
C LYS A 32 -1.39 9.44 2.88
N ARG A 33 -1.70 9.38 4.16
CA ARG A 33 -0.87 8.66 5.15
C ARG A 33 -0.77 7.17 4.82
N VAL A 34 -1.87 6.55 4.39
CA VAL A 34 -1.89 5.15 3.94
C VAL A 34 -0.92 4.96 2.78
N ILE A 35 -1.06 5.77 1.75
CA ILE A 35 -0.24 5.66 0.54
C ILE A 35 1.23 5.91 0.86
N ASP A 36 1.54 6.95 1.60
CA ASP A 36 2.91 7.30 1.99
C ASP A 36 3.57 6.18 2.80
N ASN A 37 2.84 5.56 3.71
CA ASN A 37 3.36 4.44 4.51
C ASN A 37 3.62 3.21 3.65
N ILE A 38 2.73 2.90 2.72
CA ILE A 38 2.91 1.73 1.83
C ILE A 38 4.10 1.97 0.89
N ILE A 39 4.16 3.13 0.25
CA ILE A 39 5.28 3.46 -0.66
C ILE A 39 6.59 3.53 0.12
N GLY A 40 6.59 4.14 1.30
CA GLY A 40 7.77 4.20 2.16
C GLY A 40 8.29 2.81 2.52
N ASN A 41 7.39 1.87 2.78
CA ASN A 41 7.74 0.49 3.04
C ASN A 41 8.35 -0.18 1.80
N SER A 42 7.78 0.06 0.63
CA SER A 42 8.32 -0.45 -0.64
C SER A 42 9.71 0.08 -0.92
N VAL A 43 9.95 1.37 -0.68
CA VAL A 43 11.28 1.99 -0.85
C VAL A 43 12.28 1.40 0.13
N LYS A 44 11.88 1.24 1.38
CA LYS A 44 12.75 0.71 2.45
C LYS A 44 13.28 -0.69 2.17
N TYR A 45 12.45 -1.54 1.58
CA TYR A 45 12.80 -2.93 1.28
C TYR A 45 13.13 -3.17 -0.18
N MET A 46 13.42 -2.11 -0.93
CA MET A 46 13.85 -2.21 -2.30
C MET A 46 15.31 -2.67 -2.34
N ASP A 47 15.55 -3.81 -2.99
CA ASP A 47 16.87 -4.43 -3.11
C ASP A 47 17.31 -4.63 -4.56
N LYS A 48 16.55 -4.08 -5.51
CA LYS A 48 16.88 -4.16 -6.93
C LYS A 48 17.60 -2.90 -7.39
N GLU A 49 18.56 -3.07 -8.29
CA GLU A 49 19.28 -1.95 -8.89
C GLU A 49 18.34 -1.02 -9.66
N HIS A 50 17.35 -1.60 -10.35
CA HIS A 50 16.28 -0.87 -11.02
C HIS A 50 14.96 -1.15 -10.31
N GLY A 51 14.74 -0.45 -9.22
CA GLY A 51 13.50 -0.56 -8.46
C GLY A 51 12.32 -0.01 -9.23
N LEU A 52 11.18 -0.71 -9.16
CA LEU A 52 9.93 -0.31 -9.79
C LEU A 52 8.81 -0.33 -8.77
N ILE A 53 8.01 0.73 -8.77
CA ILE A 53 6.76 0.79 -8.01
C ILE A 53 5.65 1.15 -8.98
N ASN A 54 4.63 0.31 -9.07
CA ASN A 54 3.46 0.52 -9.92
C ASN A 54 2.24 0.71 -9.04
N ILE A 55 1.54 1.81 -9.24
CA ILE A 55 0.28 2.10 -8.57
C ILE A 55 -0.84 1.95 -9.59
N ARG A 56 -1.82 1.11 -9.28
CA ARG A 56 -3.00 0.90 -10.11
C ARG A 56 -4.26 1.21 -9.31
N ILE A 57 -5.19 1.92 -9.92
CA ILE A 57 -6.49 2.23 -9.32
C ILE A 57 -7.57 1.61 -10.22
N LYS A 58 -8.41 0.78 -9.63
CA LYS A 58 -9.44 0.00 -10.33
C LYS A 58 -10.80 0.17 -9.69
N ASP A 59 -11.82 0.12 -10.53
CA ASP A 59 -13.22 0.09 -10.09
C ASP A 59 -13.64 -1.37 -9.86
N VAL A 60 -14.03 -1.71 -8.65
CA VAL A 60 -14.39 -3.08 -8.27
C VAL A 60 -15.81 -3.14 -7.65
N GLY A 61 -16.76 -2.44 -8.23
CA GLY A 61 -18.15 -2.43 -7.77
C GLY A 61 -18.43 -1.28 -6.82
N ASP A 62 -18.72 -1.55 -5.57
CA ASP A 62 -19.00 -0.53 -4.56
C ASP A 62 -17.75 0.13 -3.99
N PHE A 63 -16.58 -0.37 -4.41
CA PHE A 63 -15.28 0.06 -3.91
C PHE A 63 -14.35 0.45 -5.04
N ILE A 64 -13.39 1.28 -4.69
CA ILE A 64 -12.20 1.51 -5.52
C ILE A 64 -11.07 0.71 -4.91
N GLN A 65 -10.37 -0.07 -5.72
CA GLN A 65 -9.21 -0.85 -5.31
C GLN A 65 -7.93 -0.14 -5.72
N VAL A 66 -7.04 0.03 -4.77
CA VAL A 66 -5.70 0.55 -5.03
C VAL A 66 -4.72 -0.59 -4.86
N GLU A 67 -3.83 -0.75 -5.84
CA GLU A 67 -2.76 -1.74 -5.83
C GLU A 67 -1.44 -1.01 -5.91
N ILE A 68 -0.54 -1.32 -4.98
CA ILE A 68 0.80 -0.76 -4.96
C ILE A 68 1.79 -1.92 -5.02
N GLU A 69 2.38 -2.10 -6.19
CA GLU A 69 3.30 -3.20 -6.48
C GLU A 69 4.72 -2.70 -6.52
N ASP A 70 5.62 -3.45 -5.88
CA ASP A 70 7.06 -3.23 -5.99
C ASP A 70 7.76 -4.49 -6.45
N ASN A 71 8.97 -4.33 -6.97
CA ASN A 71 9.85 -5.44 -7.34
C ASN A 71 10.98 -5.63 -6.33
N GLY A 72 10.75 -5.29 -5.07
CA GLY A 72 11.72 -5.41 -4.00
C GLY A 72 11.97 -6.86 -3.57
N LYS A 73 12.49 -7.01 -2.37
CA LYS A 73 12.88 -8.34 -1.88
C LYS A 73 11.72 -9.26 -1.52
N GLY A 74 10.51 -8.74 -1.48
CA GLY A 74 9.33 -9.52 -1.13
C GLY A 74 9.25 -9.86 0.36
N ILE A 75 8.22 -10.62 0.72
CA ILE A 75 7.93 -11.03 2.08
C ILE A 75 7.77 -12.54 2.10
N ALA A 76 8.42 -13.21 3.04
CA ALA A 76 8.28 -14.65 3.21
C ALA A 76 6.83 -15.01 3.53
N GLN A 77 6.36 -16.15 3.01
CA GLN A 77 4.98 -16.60 3.24
C GLN A 77 4.65 -16.75 4.73
N LYS A 78 5.64 -17.14 5.53
CA LYS A 78 5.47 -17.26 6.99
C LYS A 78 5.17 -15.93 7.67
N ASP A 79 5.62 -14.82 7.08
CA ASP A 79 5.45 -13.48 7.65
C ASP A 79 4.17 -12.79 7.17
N LEU A 80 3.66 -13.13 5.98
CA LEU A 80 2.51 -12.46 5.38
C LEU A 80 1.29 -12.33 6.30
N PRO A 81 0.90 -13.37 7.07
CA PRO A 81 -0.26 -13.25 7.95
C PRO A 81 -0.11 -12.21 9.06
N PHE A 82 1.12 -11.79 9.34
CA PHE A 82 1.43 -10.96 10.51
C PHE A 82 1.92 -9.56 10.17
N ILE A 83 2.08 -9.22 8.88
CA ILE A 83 2.72 -7.94 8.50
C ILE A 83 1.91 -6.71 8.93
N PHE A 84 0.61 -6.86 9.19
CA PHE A 84 -0.25 -5.77 9.65
C PHE A 84 -0.39 -5.74 11.17
N ASP A 85 0.20 -6.69 11.88
CA ASP A 85 0.15 -6.71 13.33
C ASP A 85 1.07 -5.63 13.90
N ARG A 86 0.60 -5.00 14.95
CA ARG A 86 1.36 -3.95 15.62
C ARG A 86 2.68 -4.51 16.16
N PHE A 87 3.76 -3.79 15.87
CA PHE A 87 5.14 -4.13 16.28
C PHE A 87 5.72 -5.38 15.61
N TYR A 88 4.97 -6.05 14.73
CA TYR A 88 5.53 -7.16 13.99
C TYR A 88 6.59 -6.67 13.01
N ARG A 89 7.72 -7.37 12.97
CA ARG A 89 8.80 -7.11 12.03
C ARG A 89 9.31 -8.43 11.50
N THR A 90 9.61 -8.48 10.19
CA THR A 90 10.22 -9.64 9.59
C THR A 90 11.65 -9.85 10.14
N ASP A 91 12.20 -11.05 9.99
CA ASP A 91 13.56 -11.34 10.46
C ASP A 91 14.59 -10.38 9.85
N ALA A 92 14.46 -10.07 8.56
CA ALA A 92 15.33 -9.11 7.90
C ALA A 92 15.23 -7.71 8.50
N SER A 93 14.01 -7.29 8.85
CA SER A 93 13.74 -6.00 9.47
C SER A 93 14.28 -5.93 10.90
N ARG A 94 14.16 -7.02 11.66
CA ARG A 94 14.65 -7.07 13.05
C ARG A 94 16.15 -6.86 13.16
N ASN A 95 16.88 -7.31 12.15
CA ASN A 95 18.34 -7.22 12.12
C ASN A 95 18.85 -5.97 11.42
N SER A 96 17.97 -5.10 10.96
CA SER A 96 18.32 -3.89 10.23
C SER A 96 18.37 -2.70 11.19
N ALA A 97 19.46 -1.92 11.12
CA ALA A 97 19.55 -0.66 11.83
C ALA A 97 18.55 0.38 11.31
N THR A 98 18.05 0.19 10.08
CA THR A 98 17.05 1.04 9.47
C THR A 98 15.64 0.52 9.63
N GLY A 99 15.48 -0.61 10.32
CA GLY A 99 14.18 -1.18 10.61
C GLY A 99 13.31 -0.20 11.40
N GLY A 100 12.10 0.08 10.93
CA GLY A 100 11.17 0.97 11.62
C GLY A 100 10.62 0.33 12.90
N SER A 101 9.69 1.03 13.54
CA SER A 101 9.06 0.59 14.78
C SER A 101 8.12 -0.62 14.61
N GLY A 102 7.79 -0.99 13.37
CA GLY A 102 6.84 -2.07 13.08
C GLY A 102 5.38 -1.65 13.24
N ILE A 103 5.08 -0.36 13.31
CA ILE A 103 3.70 0.13 13.44
C ILE A 103 3.12 0.73 12.17
N GLY A 104 3.94 0.96 11.14
CA GLY A 104 3.49 1.62 9.90
C GLY A 104 2.33 0.92 9.20
N LEU A 105 2.43 -0.40 9.01
CA LEU A 105 1.36 -1.16 8.34
C LEU A 105 0.16 -1.41 9.25
N SER A 106 0.35 -1.48 10.56
CA SER A 106 -0.78 -1.60 11.50
C SER A 106 -1.63 -0.33 11.49
N ILE A 107 -0.99 0.83 11.38
CA ILE A 107 -1.69 2.11 11.23
C ILE A 107 -2.46 2.15 9.91
N VAL A 108 -1.83 1.71 8.83
CA VAL A 108 -2.49 1.62 7.52
C VAL A 108 -3.75 0.76 7.60
N LYS A 109 -3.65 -0.41 8.18
CA LYS A 109 -4.79 -1.30 8.36
C LYS A 109 -5.90 -0.64 9.16
N LYS A 110 -5.55 0.00 10.26
CA LYS A 110 -6.54 0.70 11.09
C LYS A 110 -7.26 1.79 10.32
N ILE A 111 -6.54 2.61 9.58
CA ILE A 111 -7.13 3.68 8.77
C ILE A 111 -8.10 3.09 7.74
N ILE A 112 -7.67 2.08 7.01
CA ILE A 112 -8.50 1.46 5.96
C ILE A 112 -9.75 0.82 6.58
N GLU A 113 -9.61 0.10 7.69
CA GLU A 113 -10.75 -0.52 8.36
C GLU A 113 -11.72 0.52 8.94
N ASP A 114 -11.20 1.62 9.48
CA ASP A 114 -12.03 2.73 9.97
C ASP A 114 -12.81 3.41 8.83
N HIS A 115 -12.32 3.29 7.59
CA HIS A 115 -13.03 3.75 6.40
C HIS A 115 -13.95 2.71 5.79
N GLY A 116 -14.16 1.58 6.46
CA GLY A 116 -15.02 0.50 5.97
C GLY A 116 -14.41 -0.32 4.84
N GLY A 117 -13.10 -0.21 4.64
CA GLY A 117 -12.38 -0.97 3.62
C GLY A 117 -11.63 -2.16 4.17
N LYS A 118 -10.81 -2.74 3.31
CA LYS A 118 -9.93 -3.86 3.63
C LYS A 118 -8.57 -3.64 3.03
N ILE A 119 -7.55 -4.24 3.66
CA ILE A 119 -6.18 -4.25 3.15
C ILE A 119 -5.63 -5.68 3.22
N TRP A 120 -4.87 -6.05 2.22
CA TRP A 120 -4.17 -7.33 2.16
C TRP A 120 -2.95 -7.23 1.26
N ALA A 121 -2.13 -8.26 1.26
CA ALA A 121 -0.93 -8.30 0.44
C ALA A 121 -0.72 -9.67 -0.18
N THR A 122 -0.11 -9.68 -1.35
CA THR A 122 0.50 -10.87 -1.93
C THR A 122 1.98 -10.58 -2.14
N SER A 123 2.80 -11.60 -1.98
CA SER A 123 4.24 -11.39 -2.11
C SER A 123 4.94 -12.70 -2.48
N LYS A 124 6.09 -12.54 -3.13
CA LYS A 124 7.01 -13.62 -3.41
C LYS A 124 8.42 -13.13 -3.13
N GLU A 125 9.15 -13.87 -2.30
CA GLU A 125 10.53 -13.54 -1.99
C GLU A 125 11.36 -13.36 -3.24
N SER A 126 12.24 -12.38 -3.24
CA SER A 126 13.13 -12.00 -4.34
C SER A 126 12.42 -11.47 -5.59
N THR A 127 11.09 -11.40 -5.60
CA THR A 127 10.30 -10.93 -6.73
C THR A 127 9.59 -9.61 -6.42
N GLY A 128 8.99 -9.48 -5.24
CA GLY A 128 8.31 -8.26 -4.84
C GLY A 128 7.03 -8.49 -4.08
N THR A 129 6.32 -7.40 -3.83
CA THR A 129 5.09 -7.38 -3.03
C THR A 129 4.05 -6.52 -3.72
N VAL A 130 2.79 -6.94 -3.64
CA VAL A 130 1.64 -6.11 -4.00
C VAL A 130 0.81 -5.89 -2.76
N MET A 131 0.61 -4.63 -2.41
CA MET A 131 -0.34 -4.21 -1.38
C MET A 131 -1.64 -3.82 -2.05
N TYR A 132 -2.75 -4.33 -1.52
CA TYR A 132 -4.10 -4.06 -2.02
C TYR A 132 -4.91 -3.42 -0.92
N PHE A 133 -5.62 -2.34 -1.23
CA PHE A 133 -6.67 -1.88 -0.32
C PHE A 133 -7.88 -1.40 -1.11
N VAL A 134 -9.04 -1.43 -0.48
CA VAL A 134 -10.29 -0.96 -1.08
C VAL A 134 -10.90 0.13 -0.20
N ILE A 135 -11.42 1.15 -0.86
CA ILE A 135 -12.13 2.28 -0.26
C ILE A 135 -13.51 2.37 -0.88
N ARG A 136 -14.51 2.68 -0.07
CA ARG A 136 -15.90 2.78 -0.54
C ARG A 136 -16.07 3.95 -1.49
N LYS A 137 -16.82 3.72 -2.56
CA LYS A 137 -17.31 4.79 -3.41
C LYS A 137 -18.39 5.58 -2.69
N TYR A 138 -18.44 6.89 -2.97
CA TYR A 138 -19.62 7.67 -2.64
C TYR A 138 -20.77 7.25 -3.56
N GLN A 139 -21.89 6.91 -2.97
CA GLN A 139 -23.10 6.57 -3.71
C GLN A 139 -24.21 7.53 -3.32
N GLU A 140 -24.75 8.18 -4.35
CA GLU A 140 -25.91 9.05 -4.13
C GLU A 140 -27.13 8.19 -3.81
N VAL A 141 -27.75 8.44 -2.67
CA VAL A 141 -28.98 7.75 -2.30
C VAL A 141 -30.12 8.34 -3.13
N PRO A 142 -30.84 7.50 -3.91
CA PRO A 142 -31.96 8.01 -4.69
C PRO A 142 -32.99 8.67 -3.77
N ASN A 143 -33.43 9.86 -4.14
CA ASN A 143 -34.56 10.48 -3.48
C ASN A 143 -35.85 9.76 -3.93
N GLU A 144 -36.55 9.21 -2.99
CA GLU A 144 -37.87 8.64 -3.25
C GLU A 144 -38.95 9.74 -3.33
#